data_9b09121bf0528ff9a54ab48fed49dd22
#
_entry.id   9b09121bf0528ff9a54ab48fed49dd22
#
_cell.length_a   1.000
_cell.length_b   1.000
_cell.length_c   1.000
_cell.angle_alpha   90.00
_cell.angle_beta   90.00
_cell.angle_gamma   90.00
#
_symmetry.space_group_name_H-M   'P 1'
#
loop_
_entity.id
_entity.type
_entity.pdbx_description
1 polymer ?
#
loop_
_entity_poly.entity_id
_entity_poly.type
_entity_poly.pdbx_seq_one_letter_code
_entity_poly.pdbx_strand_id
1 'polypeptide(L)'
;MRKPTPVLKPLMLAATAALSMLVAPAMAWNTLDGNAPLVIAHRGASGYLPEHTLEGYAKAIQLGANYIEPDLVMTRDGVLVARHEPVIGDSTNVRSLAQFADRMTTKTIDGVKYENQFFVEDFTLAELKTLGAKQTRAGRPTEFDGQFQIPTLDEVIALAKAKSIETGRTIGIYPELKHSTYMQGVSQSLGFGKTYFEDKLVSTLHAAYGNTGTAPVFIQSFEVSNLQYLNTKTDIKLVQLVDADDVNADGSLSLVAPYDRPYDVAVRNGKLTFADLVSNVGLSFVATYADGIGPWKPYLLKTVADGVDRTGDGVVDGKDRRVDGSTGVIENAHANGLFVHTWTFRNDASMLGYDNPQKEMEAYLKMGVDGIFTDFTDTGVAAVAAVPEPQTYALLLSGLGVIGWLGRRRNKA
;
A
#
# COMPACT_ATOMS: atom_id res chain seq x y z
N MET A 1 23.03 87.50 37.55
CA MET A 1 22.10 86.78 36.68
C MET A 1 22.86 85.73 35.88
N ARG A 2 22.81 84.50 36.31
CA ARG A 2 23.40 83.36 35.58
C ARG A 2 22.34 82.61 34.82
N LYS A 3 22.53 82.47 33.50
CA LYS A 3 21.63 81.64 32.62
C LYS A 3 21.85 80.13 32.88
N PRO A 4 20.82 79.38 32.89
CA PRO A 4 20.98 77.94 33.03
C PRO A 4 21.37 77.29 31.69
N THR A 5 22.29 76.37 31.70
CA THR A 5 22.71 75.50 30.61
C THR A 5 21.69 74.41 30.36
N PRO A 6 21.39 74.05 29.09
CA PRO A 6 20.47 72.98 28.79
C PRO A 6 21.12 71.60 28.97
N VAL A 7 20.44 70.73 29.69
CA VAL A 7 20.83 69.32 29.88
C VAL A 7 20.35 68.51 28.64
N LEU A 8 21.32 68.03 27.88
CA LEU A 8 21.05 67.04 26.83
C LEU A 8 20.60 65.72 27.42
N LYS A 9 19.37 65.29 27.15
CA LYS A 9 18.92 63.91 27.40
C LYS A 9 19.51 62.96 26.36
N PRO A 10 20.09 61.82 26.75
CA PRO A 10 20.51 60.81 25.77
C PRO A 10 19.28 60.15 25.12
N LEU A 11 19.22 60.24 23.79
CA LEU A 11 18.26 59.49 22.96
C LEU A 11 18.65 58.02 23.01
N MET A 12 17.87 57.18 23.70
CA MET A 12 17.97 55.74 23.59
C MET A 12 17.40 55.35 22.21
N LEU A 13 18.27 55.05 21.29
CA LEU A 13 17.92 54.44 20.01
C LEU A 13 17.59 52.95 20.29
N ALA A 14 16.29 52.62 20.40
CA ALA A 14 15.83 51.26 20.45
C ALA A 14 15.99 50.66 19.03
N ALA A 15 17.11 49.95 18.83
CA ALA A 15 17.28 49.11 17.64
C ALA A 15 16.39 47.90 17.76
N THR A 16 15.18 47.99 17.28
CA THR A 16 14.33 46.81 16.96
C THR A 16 14.98 46.03 15.83
N ALA A 17 15.79 45.06 16.18
CA ALA A 17 16.25 44.03 15.25
C ALA A 17 14.97 43.22 14.86
N ALA A 18 14.40 43.57 13.73
CA ALA A 18 13.42 42.69 13.07
C ALA A 18 14.16 41.42 12.67
N LEU A 19 14.00 40.37 13.49
CA LEU A 19 14.43 39.03 13.19
C LEU A 19 13.41 38.53 12.10
N SER A 20 13.68 38.88 10.87
CA SER A 20 13.02 38.18 9.72
C SER A 20 13.43 36.72 9.86
N MET A 21 12.55 35.89 10.44
CA MET A 21 12.63 34.44 10.31
C MET A 21 12.50 34.16 8.81
N LEU A 22 13.62 33.91 8.16
CA LEU A 22 13.64 33.19 6.89
C LEU A 22 13.02 31.83 7.23
N VAL A 23 11.73 31.70 6.97
CA VAL A 23 11.09 30.40 6.89
C VAL A 23 11.76 29.73 5.71
N ALA A 24 12.76 28.90 5.98
CA ALA A 24 13.29 28.00 4.95
C ALA A 24 12.10 27.23 4.40
N PRO A 25 11.98 27.08 3.06
CA PRO A 25 10.93 26.25 2.50
C PRO A 25 11.00 24.89 3.18
N ALA A 26 9.87 24.42 3.66
CA ALA A 26 9.75 23.09 4.21
C ALA A 26 10.33 22.11 3.16
N MET A 27 11.41 21.41 3.50
CA MET A 27 11.94 20.40 2.59
C MET A 27 10.93 19.25 2.61
N ALA A 28 10.33 19.01 1.45
CA ALA A 28 9.33 17.95 1.24
C ALA A 28 9.98 16.56 1.38
N TRP A 29 9.20 15.54 1.69
CA TRP A 29 9.59 14.15 1.53
C TRP A 29 10.03 13.87 0.08
N ASN A 30 10.79 12.81 -0.16
CA ASN A 30 11.17 12.41 -1.52
C ASN A 30 10.03 11.71 -2.29
N THR A 31 8.81 11.80 -1.77
CA THR A 31 7.57 11.34 -2.40
C THR A 31 7.18 12.25 -3.56
N LEU A 32 6.34 11.76 -4.46
CA LEU A 32 5.91 12.51 -5.65
C LEU A 32 5.26 13.86 -5.31
N ASP A 33 4.46 13.91 -4.24
CA ASP A 33 3.74 15.11 -3.81
C ASP A 33 4.41 15.85 -2.64
N GLY A 34 5.53 15.34 -2.14
CA GLY A 34 6.26 15.90 -1.01
C GLY A 34 5.63 15.70 0.36
N ASN A 35 4.54 14.94 0.45
CA ASN A 35 3.88 14.59 1.70
C ASN A 35 4.51 13.36 2.35
N ALA A 36 4.17 13.12 3.63
CA ALA A 36 4.60 11.90 4.32
C ALA A 36 4.05 10.64 3.61
N PRO A 37 4.86 9.58 3.47
CA PRO A 37 4.44 8.34 2.84
C PRO A 37 3.25 7.70 3.56
N LEU A 38 2.38 7.02 2.80
CA LEU A 38 1.19 6.36 3.32
C LEU A 38 1.53 5.00 3.94
N VAL A 39 0.88 4.69 5.06
CA VAL A 39 0.83 3.32 5.62
C VAL A 39 -0.50 2.70 5.22
N ILE A 40 -0.44 1.69 4.35
CA ILE A 40 -1.58 0.96 3.82
C ILE A 40 -1.64 -0.39 4.50
N ALA A 41 -2.74 -0.66 5.22
CA ALA A 41 -2.94 -1.89 5.95
C ALA A 41 -3.39 -3.00 4.99
N HIS A 42 -2.44 -3.83 4.54
CA HIS A 42 -2.64 -4.91 3.58
C HIS A 42 -3.59 -5.97 4.16
N ARG A 43 -4.81 -6.02 3.63
CA ARG A 43 -5.91 -6.87 4.10
C ARG A 43 -6.33 -6.61 5.55
N GLY A 44 -6.07 -5.38 6.05
CA GLY A 44 -6.23 -5.01 7.45
C GLY A 44 -4.97 -5.26 8.30
N ALA A 45 -5.12 -5.48 9.60
CA ALA A 45 -4.04 -5.90 10.50
C ALA A 45 -3.84 -7.42 10.39
N SER A 46 -3.56 -7.92 9.19
CA SER A 46 -3.55 -9.35 8.84
C SER A 46 -2.45 -10.14 9.54
N GLY A 47 -1.42 -9.49 10.06
CA GLY A 47 -0.42 -10.11 10.93
C GLY A 47 -0.95 -10.52 12.29
N TYR A 48 -2.09 -9.97 12.73
CA TYR A 48 -2.67 -10.17 14.06
C TYR A 48 -4.05 -10.82 14.05
N LEU A 49 -4.86 -10.57 13.01
CA LEU A 49 -6.24 -11.06 12.90
C LEU A 49 -6.47 -11.68 11.51
N PRO A 50 -7.49 -12.53 11.33
CA PRO A 50 -7.84 -13.03 10.01
C PRO A 50 -8.02 -11.90 9.01
N GLU A 51 -7.38 -12.03 7.84
CA GLU A 51 -7.41 -11.05 6.76
C GLU A 51 -8.85 -10.77 6.28
N HIS A 52 -9.06 -9.54 5.78
CA HIS A 52 -10.34 -9.13 5.21
C HIS A 52 -11.52 -9.30 6.17
N THR A 53 -11.36 -8.81 7.40
CA THR A 53 -12.43 -8.74 8.40
C THR A 53 -12.60 -7.30 8.89
N LEU A 54 -13.82 -6.92 9.32
CA LEU A 54 -14.05 -5.57 9.85
C LEU A 54 -13.21 -5.33 11.10
N GLU A 55 -13.01 -6.35 11.91
CA GLU A 55 -12.18 -6.32 13.11
C GLU A 55 -10.70 -6.09 12.75
N GLY A 56 -10.20 -6.77 11.70
CA GLY A 56 -8.86 -6.58 11.18
C GLY A 56 -8.62 -5.16 10.64
N TYR A 57 -9.60 -4.61 9.91
CA TYR A 57 -9.55 -3.22 9.44
C TYR A 57 -9.62 -2.22 10.58
N ALA A 58 -10.53 -2.42 11.54
CA ALA A 58 -10.64 -1.55 12.72
C ALA A 58 -9.34 -1.55 13.54
N LYS A 59 -8.73 -2.72 13.72
CA LYS A 59 -7.42 -2.87 14.39
C LYS A 59 -6.32 -2.10 13.65
N ALA A 60 -6.25 -2.22 12.34
CA ALA A 60 -5.27 -1.48 11.53
C ALA A 60 -5.43 0.05 11.67
N ILE A 61 -6.66 0.54 11.63
CA ILE A 61 -6.95 1.97 11.84
C ILE A 61 -6.52 2.42 13.24
N GLN A 62 -6.79 1.60 14.26
CA GLN A 62 -6.34 1.86 15.64
C GLN A 62 -4.81 1.93 15.74
N LEU A 63 -4.10 1.10 14.98
CA LEU A 63 -2.62 1.09 14.91
C LEU A 63 -2.05 2.24 14.08
N GLY A 64 -2.88 3.04 13.41
CA GLY A 64 -2.46 4.26 12.72
C GLY A 64 -2.46 4.21 11.19
N ALA A 65 -3.03 3.17 10.56
CA ALA A 65 -3.17 3.11 9.10
C ALA A 65 -3.80 4.38 8.52
N ASN A 66 -3.30 4.80 7.35
CA ASN A 66 -3.91 5.84 6.53
C ASN A 66 -5.01 5.25 5.64
N TYR A 67 -4.76 4.06 5.09
CA TYR A 67 -5.67 3.32 4.22
C TYR A 67 -5.83 1.89 4.71
N ILE A 68 -7.04 1.35 4.54
CA ILE A 68 -7.32 -0.09 4.65
C ILE A 68 -7.54 -0.66 3.27
N GLU A 69 -7.01 -1.85 3.03
CA GLU A 69 -7.01 -2.43 1.70
C GLU A 69 -7.89 -3.70 1.66
N PRO A 70 -9.05 -3.65 0.95
CA PRO A 70 -9.88 -4.80 0.64
C PRO A 70 -9.61 -5.35 -0.76
N ASP A 71 -9.19 -6.61 -0.86
CA ASP A 71 -9.28 -7.38 -2.09
C ASP A 71 -10.74 -7.77 -2.37
N LEU A 72 -11.22 -7.59 -3.56
CA LEU A 72 -12.63 -7.80 -3.91
C LEU A 72 -12.83 -8.94 -4.88
N VAL A 73 -13.82 -9.75 -4.57
CA VAL A 73 -14.41 -10.78 -5.43
C VAL A 73 -15.94 -10.67 -5.38
N MET A 74 -16.67 -11.40 -6.23
CA MET A 74 -18.11 -11.26 -6.35
C MET A 74 -18.86 -12.53 -5.96
N THR A 75 -19.93 -12.38 -5.19
CA THR A 75 -20.86 -13.46 -4.84
C THR A 75 -21.75 -13.88 -6.02
N ARG A 76 -22.45 -15.02 -5.89
CA ARG A 76 -23.41 -15.50 -6.88
C ARG A 76 -24.56 -14.51 -7.16
N ASP A 77 -24.95 -13.73 -6.17
CA ASP A 77 -25.99 -12.69 -6.27
C ASP A 77 -25.42 -11.27 -6.52
N GLY A 78 -24.16 -11.18 -6.98
CA GLY A 78 -23.57 -9.95 -7.52
C GLY A 78 -23.11 -8.95 -6.46
N VAL A 79 -22.86 -9.37 -5.21
CA VAL A 79 -22.35 -8.47 -4.16
C VAL A 79 -20.82 -8.55 -4.10
N LEU A 80 -20.16 -7.40 -4.01
CA LEU A 80 -18.71 -7.33 -3.82
C LEU A 80 -18.36 -7.59 -2.35
N VAL A 81 -17.50 -8.58 -2.12
CA VAL A 81 -17.04 -8.99 -0.78
C VAL A 81 -15.51 -8.98 -0.71
N ALA A 82 -14.99 -8.73 0.48
CA ALA A 82 -13.54 -8.68 0.69
C ALA A 82 -12.97 -10.08 0.91
N ARG A 83 -12.27 -10.62 -0.09
CA ARG A 83 -11.47 -11.85 -0.06
C ARG A 83 -10.33 -11.77 -1.06
N HIS A 84 -9.15 -12.24 -0.67
CA HIS A 84 -7.97 -12.22 -1.56
C HIS A 84 -8.17 -13.10 -2.79
N GLU A 85 -8.74 -14.29 -2.59
CA GLU A 85 -9.00 -15.24 -3.65
C GLU A 85 -10.51 -15.52 -3.76
N PRO A 86 -11.01 -15.86 -4.94
CA PRO A 86 -12.32 -16.49 -5.07
C PRO A 86 -12.40 -17.80 -4.29
N VAL A 87 -11.27 -18.47 -4.07
CA VAL A 87 -11.14 -19.74 -3.34
C VAL A 87 -11.22 -19.48 -1.83
N ILE A 88 -12.21 -20.07 -1.16
CA ILE A 88 -12.49 -19.84 0.27
C ILE A 88 -12.38 -21.07 1.16
N GLY A 89 -11.99 -22.22 0.59
CA GLY A 89 -11.93 -23.50 1.33
C GLY A 89 -11.02 -23.45 2.55
N ASP A 90 -9.89 -22.76 2.46
CA ASP A 90 -8.88 -22.74 3.51
C ASP A 90 -8.84 -21.38 4.27
N SER A 91 -9.37 -20.32 3.66
CA SER A 91 -9.48 -18.99 4.28
C SER A 91 -10.76 -18.77 5.10
N THR A 92 -11.63 -19.79 5.16
CA THR A 92 -12.88 -19.79 5.95
C THR A 92 -13.12 -21.16 6.59
N ASN A 93 -14.13 -21.23 7.45
CA ASN A 93 -14.60 -22.48 8.06
C ASN A 93 -15.55 -23.31 7.17
N VAL A 94 -15.73 -22.99 5.87
CA VAL A 94 -16.71 -23.63 4.97
C VAL A 94 -16.58 -25.14 4.92
N ARG A 95 -15.36 -25.69 4.94
CA ARG A 95 -15.10 -27.15 4.93
C ARG A 95 -15.72 -27.89 6.11
N SER A 96 -15.94 -27.22 7.24
CA SER A 96 -16.55 -27.81 8.44
C SER A 96 -18.08 -27.76 8.45
N LEU A 97 -18.70 -27.11 7.46
CA LEU A 97 -20.14 -26.88 7.42
C LEU A 97 -20.80 -27.87 6.45
N ALA A 98 -21.42 -28.90 7.02
CA ALA A 98 -22.03 -30.01 6.25
C ALA A 98 -23.05 -29.55 5.19
N GLN A 99 -23.77 -28.44 5.44
CA GLN A 99 -24.74 -27.89 4.50
C GLN A 99 -24.14 -27.39 3.18
N PHE A 100 -22.83 -27.24 3.09
CA PHE A 100 -22.14 -26.78 1.88
C PHE A 100 -21.23 -27.86 1.27
N ALA A 101 -21.23 -29.07 1.79
CA ALA A 101 -20.32 -30.14 1.36
C ALA A 101 -20.47 -30.48 -0.15
N ASP A 102 -21.68 -30.36 -0.69
CA ASP A 102 -22.01 -30.59 -2.11
C ASP A 102 -21.52 -29.49 -3.07
N ARG A 103 -21.04 -28.36 -2.55
CA ARG A 103 -20.53 -27.24 -3.36
C ARG A 103 -19.03 -27.32 -3.63
N MET A 104 -18.37 -28.33 -3.09
CA MET A 104 -16.97 -28.57 -3.39
C MET A 104 -16.80 -28.91 -4.88
N THR A 105 -15.95 -28.15 -5.57
CA THR A 105 -15.75 -28.31 -7.01
C THR A 105 -14.31 -27.98 -7.42
N THR A 106 -14.04 -28.08 -8.72
CA THR A 106 -12.73 -27.75 -9.32
C THR A 106 -12.92 -26.65 -10.35
N LYS A 107 -12.18 -25.56 -10.24
CA LYS A 107 -12.17 -24.47 -11.22
C LYS A 107 -10.75 -24.07 -11.57
N THR A 108 -10.59 -23.38 -12.70
CA THR A 108 -9.33 -22.77 -13.11
C THR A 108 -9.49 -21.26 -13.04
N ILE A 109 -8.61 -20.61 -12.29
CA ILE A 109 -8.57 -19.17 -12.12
C ILE A 109 -7.19 -18.71 -12.60
N ASP A 110 -7.15 -17.80 -13.56
CA ASP A 110 -5.95 -17.24 -14.14
C ASP A 110 -4.88 -18.29 -14.53
N GLY A 111 -5.35 -19.40 -15.11
CA GLY A 111 -4.51 -20.50 -15.55
C GLY A 111 -4.14 -21.51 -14.46
N VAL A 112 -4.40 -21.20 -13.18
CA VAL A 112 -4.13 -22.09 -12.05
C VAL A 112 -5.36 -22.95 -11.75
N LYS A 113 -5.17 -24.28 -11.67
CA LYS A 113 -6.23 -25.24 -11.34
C LYS A 113 -6.36 -25.41 -9.82
N TYR A 114 -7.54 -25.13 -9.29
CA TYR A 114 -7.91 -25.31 -7.89
C TYR A 114 -8.85 -26.50 -7.75
N GLU A 115 -8.35 -27.61 -7.24
CA GLU A 115 -9.10 -28.86 -7.09
C GLU A 115 -9.73 -28.96 -5.70
N ASN A 116 -10.94 -29.53 -5.65
CA ASN A 116 -11.66 -29.82 -4.40
C ASN A 116 -11.78 -28.58 -3.49
N GLN A 117 -12.21 -27.45 -4.06
CA GLN A 117 -12.31 -26.15 -3.39
C GLN A 117 -13.74 -25.61 -3.36
N PHE A 118 -13.93 -24.56 -2.60
CA PHE A 118 -15.14 -23.75 -2.52
C PHE A 118 -14.84 -22.37 -3.08
N PHE A 119 -15.79 -21.78 -3.82
CA PHE A 119 -15.57 -20.52 -4.52
C PHE A 119 -16.65 -19.51 -4.15
N VAL A 120 -16.29 -18.25 -3.93
CA VAL A 120 -17.20 -17.17 -3.49
C VAL A 120 -18.41 -17.05 -4.40
N GLU A 121 -18.23 -17.12 -5.71
CA GLU A 121 -19.29 -16.98 -6.72
C GLU A 121 -20.29 -18.14 -6.76
N ASP A 122 -20.04 -19.22 -6.02
CA ASP A 122 -21.01 -20.33 -5.84
C ASP A 122 -21.96 -20.07 -4.65
N PHE A 123 -21.72 -19.00 -3.85
CA PHE A 123 -22.49 -18.65 -2.67
C PHE A 123 -23.20 -17.31 -2.85
N THR A 124 -24.41 -17.20 -2.33
CA THR A 124 -25.06 -15.90 -2.10
C THR A 124 -24.39 -15.16 -0.92
N LEU A 125 -24.59 -13.85 -0.83
CA LEU A 125 -24.15 -13.08 0.33
C LEU A 125 -24.69 -13.66 1.65
N ALA A 126 -25.98 -14.02 1.66
CA ALA A 126 -26.62 -14.57 2.87
C ALA A 126 -25.92 -15.85 3.35
N GLU A 127 -25.48 -16.71 2.42
CA GLU A 127 -24.73 -17.94 2.73
C GLU A 127 -23.30 -17.60 3.19
N LEU A 128 -22.59 -16.67 2.51
CA LEU A 128 -21.25 -16.24 2.93
C LEU A 128 -21.23 -15.62 4.32
N LYS A 129 -22.29 -14.90 4.71
CA LYS A 129 -22.42 -14.32 6.07
C LYS A 129 -22.57 -15.37 7.16
N THR A 130 -22.78 -16.65 6.83
CA THR A 130 -22.74 -17.75 7.82
C THR A 130 -21.33 -18.30 8.02
N LEU A 131 -20.36 -17.89 7.20
CA LEU A 131 -18.97 -18.33 7.28
C LEU A 131 -18.15 -17.42 8.19
N GLY A 132 -17.15 -18.00 8.85
CA GLY A 132 -16.14 -17.28 9.60
C GLY A 132 -14.79 -17.31 8.88
N ALA A 133 -14.14 -16.17 8.80
CA ALA A 133 -12.79 -16.03 8.25
C ALA A 133 -11.75 -16.73 9.13
N LYS A 134 -10.68 -17.25 8.50
CA LYS A 134 -9.57 -17.93 9.16
C LYS A 134 -8.25 -17.29 8.78
N GLN A 135 -7.26 -17.42 9.65
CA GLN A 135 -5.89 -17.03 9.35
C GLN A 135 -5.33 -17.90 8.23
N THR A 136 -4.73 -17.26 7.23
CA THR A 136 -4.22 -17.93 6.02
C THR A 136 -2.73 -18.23 6.07
N ARG A 137 -1.97 -17.60 7.00
CA ARG A 137 -0.52 -17.75 7.09
C ARG A 137 -0.12 -18.54 8.33
N ALA A 138 0.73 -19.55 8.14
CA ALA A 138 1.30 -20.34 9.24
C ALA A 138 2.09 -19.43 10.21
N GLY A 139 2.03 -19.77 11.50
CA GLY A 139 2.74 -19.03 12.56
C GLY A 139 2.02 -17.79 13.08
N ARG A 140 0.93 -17.35 12.44
CA ARG A 140 0.10 -16.23 12.92
C ARG A 140 -0.98 -16.70 13.90
N PRO A 141 -1.53 -15.77 14.74
CA PRO A 141 -2.59 -16.09 15.70
C PRO A 141 -3.84 -16.68 15.02
N THR A 142 -4.35 -17.80 15.56
CA THR A 142 -5.53 -18.52 15.04
C THR A 142 -6.71 -18.53 16.01
N GLU A 143 -6.57 -17.88 17.18
CA GLU A 143 -7.61 -17.84 18.22
C GLU A 143 -8.92 -17.18 17.75
N PHE A 144 -8.87 -16.40 16.67
CA PHE A 144 -10.04 -15.75 16.09
C PHE A 144 -10.62 -16.47 14.87
N ASP A 145 -10.05 -17.62 14.49
CA ASP A 145 -10.52 -18.40 13.34
C ASP A 145 -12.00 -18.76 13.48
N GLY A 146 -12.75 -18.45 12.43
CA GLY A 146 -14.19 -18.73 12.39
C GLY A 146 -15.08 -17.75 13.17
N GLN A 147 -14.53 -16.74 13.84
CA GLN A 147 -15.30 -15.80 14.66
C GLN A 147 -15.77 -14.55 13.91
N PHE A 148 -15.04 -14.11 12.89
CA PHE A 148 -15.32 -12.88 12.15
C PHE A 148 -15.91 -13.18 10.78
N GLN A 149 -16.92 -12.40 10.38
CA GLN A 149 -17.59 -12.58 9.08
C GLN A 149 -16.80 -11.99 7.93
N ILE A 150 -17.13 -12.46 6.71
CA ILE A 150 -16.66 -11.87 5.46
C ILE A 150 -17.42 -10.56 5.22
N PRO A 151 -16.75 -9.39 5.14
CA PRO A 151 -17.43 -8.12 4.92
C PRO A 151 -17.71 -7.87 3.43
N THR A 152 -18.77 -7.09 3.17
CA THR A 152 -19.03 -6.48 1.87
C THR A 152 -18.20 -5.21 1.70
N LEU A 153 -18.04 -4.74 0.46
CA LEU A 153 -17.43 -3.43 0.18
C LEU A 153 -18.19 -2.29 0.90
N ASP A 154 -19.53 -2.34 0.92
CA ASP A 154 -20.36 -1.34 1.61
C ASP A 154 -20.06 -1.29 3.11
N GLU A 155 -19.87 -2.44 3.76
CA GLU A 155 -19.50 -2.52 5.19
C GLU A 155 -18.09 -1.97 5.44
N VAL A 156 -17.12 -2.23 4.55
CA VAL A 156 -15.77 -1.66 4.64
C VAL A 156 -15.81 -0.13 4.49
N ILE A 157 -16.57 0.38 3.53
CA ILE A 157 -16.78 1.83 3.34
C ILE A 157 -17.42 2.46 4.58
N ALA A 158 -18.45 1.84 5.12
CA ALA A 158 -19.13 2.31 6.32
C ALA A 158 -18.16 2.38 7.51
N LEU A 159 -17.34 1.35 7.71
CA LEU A 159 -16.30 1.33 8.75
C LEU A 159 -15.30 2.47 8.56
N ALA A 160 -14.74 2.64 7.35
CA ALA A 160 -13.74 3.69 7.07
C ALA A 160 -14.30 5.09 7.36
N LYS A 161 -15.55 5.37 6.96
CA LYS A 161 -16.24 6.64 7.23
C LYS A 161 -16.49 6.85 8.72
N ALA A 162 -17.00 5.84 9.43
CA ALA A 162 -17.25 5.91 10.88
C ALA A 162 -15.94 6.15 11.65
N LYS A 163 -14.88 5.45 11.28
CA LYS A 163 -13.57 5.61 11.89
C LYS A 163 -12.90 6.95 11.54
N SER A 164 -13.17 7.51 10.36
CA SER A 164 -12.71 8.86 10.04
C SER A 164 -13.32 9.91 10.98
N ILE A 165 -14.61 9.79 11.28
CA ILE A 165 -15.29 10.67 12.24
C ILE A 165 -14.75 10.45 13.68
N GLU A 166 -14.63 9.20 14.10
CA GLU A 166 -14.17 8.83 15.46
C GLU A 166 -12.75 9.33 15.74
N THR A 167 -11.85 9.19 14.76
CA THR A 167 -10.42 9.51 14.95
C THR A 167 -10.05 10.94 14.57
N GLY A 168 -10.93 11.67 13.89
CA GLY A 168 -10.65 13.00 13.32
C GLY A 168 -9.60 12.96 12.17
N ARG A 169 -9.27 11.76 11.67
CA ARG A 169 -8.34 11.55 10.53
C ARG A 169 -9.12 11.00 9.34
N THR A 170 -8.75 11.39 8.13
CA THR A 170 -9.27 10.73 6.92
C THR A 170 -8.72 9.30 6.86
N ILE A 171 -9.61 8.30 6.88
CA ILE A 171 -9.29 6.90 6.65
C ILE A 171 -9.73 6.57 5.23
N GLY A 172 -8.76 6.28 4.37
CA GLY A 172 -9.03 5.90 3.00
C GLY A 172 -9.21 4.39 2.83
N ILE A 173 -9.71 3.99 1.64
CA ILE A 173 -9.80 2.60 1.24
C ILE A 173 -9.00 2.37 -0.06
N TYR A 174 -8.48 1.16 -0.22
CA TYR A 174 -7.61 0.80 -1.34
C TYR A 174 -8.08 -0.52 -1.99
N PRO A 175 -9.29 -0.55 -2.61
CA PRO A 175 -9.85 -1.77 -3.16
C PRO A 175 -9.03 -2.31 -4.34
N GLU A 176 -8.75 -3.63 -4.34
CA GLU A 176 -8.22 -4.38 -5.46
C GLU A 176 -9.35 -5.15 -6.16
N LEU A 177 -9.43 -5.08 -7.48
CA LEU A 177 -10.24 -5.98 -8.28
C LEU A 177 -9.44 -7.25 -8.59
N LYS A 178 -9.72 -8.33 -7.85
CA LYS A 178 -9.03 -9.61 -8.01
C LYS A 178 -9.50 -10.36 -9.24
N HIS A 179 -8.55 -10.91 -10.02
CA HIS A 179 -8.86 -11.81 -11.13
C HIS A 179 -9.91 -11.26 -12.09
N SER A 180 -9.75 -10.00 -12.55
CA SER A 180 -10.78 -9.29 -13.32
C SER A 180 -11.23 -10.06 -14.56
N THR A 181 -10.32 -10.67 -15.32
CA THR A 181 -10.66 -11.50 -16.49
C THR A 181 -11.53 -12.71 -16.10
N TYR A 182 -11.20 -13.38 -14.99
CA TYR A 182 -12.01 -14.48 -14.45
C TYR A 182 -13.37 -13.97 -13.98
N MET A 183 -13.42 -12.90 -13.20
CA MET A 183 -14.66 -12.31 -12.66
C MET A 183 -15.58 -11.77 -13.75
N GLN A 184 -15.06 -11.28 -14.89
CA GLN A 184 -15.85 -10.94 -16.06
C GLN A 184 -16.55 -12.16 -16.63
N GLY A 185 -15.86 -13.30 -16.71
CA GLY A 185 -16.46 -14.59 -17.11
C GLY A 185 -17.56 -15.03 -16.13
N VAL A 186 -17.32 -14.94 -14.84
CA VAL A 186 -18.30 -15.21 -13.77
C VAL A 186 -19.52 -14.30 -13.92
N SER A 187 -19.31 -12.98 -14.07
CA SER A 187 -20.38 -11.99 -14.25
C SER A 187 -21.29 -12.34 -15.44
N GLN A 188 -20.70 -12.71 -16.58
CA GLN A 188 -21.44 -13.13 -17.75
C GLN A 188 -22.24 -14.43 -17.51
N SER A 189 -21.64 -15.43 -16.86
CA SER A 189 -22.28 -16.71 -16.59
C SER A 189 -23.48 -16.59 -15.65
N LEU A 190 -23.42 -15.62 -14.72
CA LEU A 190 -24.48 -15.29 -13.78
C LEU A 190 -25.54 -14.33 -14.37
N GLY A 191 -25.38 -13.86 -15.62
CA GLY A 191 -26.35 -13.00 -16.30
C GLY A 191 -26.24 -11.51 -15.97
N PHE A 192 -25.21 -11.06 -15.28
CA PHE A 192 -25.01 -9.63 -14.93
C PHE A 192 -24.37 -8.80 -16.06
N GLY A 193 -23.76 -9.44 -17.05
CA GLY A 193 -22.99 -8.77 -18.11
C GLY A 193 -21.49 -8.71 -17.78
N LYS A 194 -20.68 -8.50 -18.84
CA LYS A 194 -19.22 -8.67 -18.75
C LYS A 194 -18.54 -7.71 -17.78
N THR A 195 -18.94 -6.43 -17.75
CA THR A 195 -18.28 -5.37 -16.97
C THR A 195 -18.95 -5.10 -15.63
N TYR A 196 -19.86 -5.99 -15.21
CA TYR A 196 -20.63 -5.78 -13.98
C TYR A 196 -19.76 -5.62 -12.74
N PHE A 197 -18.67 -6.38 -12.66
CA PHE A 197 -17.76 -6.36 -11.51
C PHE A 197 -17.12 -4.97 -11.33
N GLU A 198 -16.60 -4.39 -12.41
CA GLU A 198 -16.02 -3.06 -12.45
C GLU A 198 -17.08 -1.96 -12.26
N ASP A 199 -18.20 -2.06 -13.00
CA ASP A 199 -19.29 -1.07 -12.93
C ASP A 199 -19.92 -1.01 -11.54
N LYS A 200 -20.02 -2.16 -10.85
CA LYS A 200 -20.51 -2.25 -9.48
C LYS A 200 -19.57 -1.56 -8.51
N LEU A 201 -18.25 -1.79 -8.64
CA LEU A 201 -17.24 -1.09 -7.84
C LEU A 201 -17.36 0.42 -8.03
N VAL A 202 -17.30 0.89 -9.29
CA VAL A 202 -17.35 2.32 -9.62
C VAL A 202 -18.62 2.98 -9.07
N SER A 203 -19.79 2.38 -9.30
CA SER A 203 -21.05 2.93 -8.83
C SER A 203 -21.12 3.01 -7.30
N THR A 204 -20.61 2.01 -6.59
CA THR A 204 -20.55 1.99 -5.12
C THR A 204 -19.62 3.07 -4.58
N LEU A 205 -18.43 3.23 -5.19
CA LEU A 205 -17.46 4.25 -4.78
C LEU A 205 -17.95 5.66 -5.09
N HIS A 206 -18.56 5.90 -6.27
CA HIS A 206 -19.13 7.19 -6.61
C HIS A 206 -20.27 7.60 -5.67
N ALA A 207 -21.14 6.67 -5.31
CA ALA A 207 -22.19 6.91 -4.32
C ALA A 207 -21.63 7.27 -2.94
N ALA A 208 -20.49 6.68 -2.57
CA ALA A 208 -19.88 6.86 -1.27
C ALA A 208 -18.98 8.11 -1.17
N TYR A 209 -18.19 8.42 -2.20
CA TYR A 209 -17.10 9.41 -2.15
C TYR A 209 -17.19 10.46 -3.28
N GLY A 210 -18.10 10.31 -4.24
CA GLY A 210 -18.14 11.11 -5.47
C GLY A 210 -17.14 10.62 -6.53
N ASN A 211 -17.25 11.14 -7.74
CA ASN A 211 -16.31 10.90 -8.83
C ASN A 211 -15.26 12.02 -8.86
N THR A 212 -14.15 11.84 -8.16
CA THR A 212 -13.09 12.84 -8.08
C THR A 212 -11.75 12.20 -7.73
N GLY A 213 -10.65 12.69 -8.32
CA GLY A 213 -9.28 12.29 -8.01
C GLY A 213 -8.80 12.64 -6.58
N THR A 214 -9.60 13.43 -5.83
CA THR A 214 -9.32 13.75 -4.42
C THR A 214 -10.09 12.87 -3.43
N ALA A 215 -10.91 11.92 -3.91
CA ALA A 215 -11.53 10.93 -3.05
C ALA A 215 -10.44 10.15 -2.27
N PRO A 216 -10.66 9.81 -0.98
CA PRO A 216 -9.71 9.01 -0.22
C PRO A 216 -9.79 7.53 -0.64
N VAL A 217 -9.60 7.28 -1.91
CA VAL A 217 -9.71 5.96 -2.54
C VAL A 217 -8.63 5.82 -3.61
N PHE A 218 -8.00 4.64 -3.63
CA PHE A 218 -7.19 4.16 -4.75
C PHE A 218 -7.78 2.84 -5.22
N ILE A 219 -7.96 2.65 -6.51
CA ILE A 219 -8.40 1.37 -7.10
C ILE A 219 -7.19 0.72 -7.74
N GLN A 220 -6.92 -0.54 -7.40
CA GLN A 220 -5.77 -1.27 -7.91
C GLN A 220 -6.17 -2.54 -8.66
N SER A 221 -5.35 -2.93 -9.63
CA SER A 221 -5.47 -4.19 -10.37
C SER A 221 -4.12 -4.59 -10.97
N PHE A 222 -3.90 -5.90 -11.13
CA PHE A 222 -2.79 -6.44 -11.91
C PHE A 222 -3.06 -6.39 -13.42
N GLU A 223 -4.33 -6.31 -13.85
CA GLU A 223 -4.72 -6.40 -15.25
C GLU A 223 -4.81 -5.03 -15.93
N VAL A 224 -4.08 -4.88 -17.03
CA VAL A 224 -3.99 -3.62 -17.80
C VAL A 224 -5.35 -3.22 -18.39
N SER A 225 -6.04 -4.15 -19.05
CA SER A 225 -7.32 -3.83 -19.71
C SER A 225 -8.43 -3.48 -18.72
N ASN A 226 -8.35 -4.00 -17.49
CA ASN A 226 -9.23 -3.64 -16.39
C ASN A 226 -9.06 -2.16 -16.02
N LEU A 227 -7.81 -1.74 -15.76
CA LEU A 227 -7.51 -0.34 -15.42
C LEU A 227 -7.81 0.62 -16.58
N GLN A 228 -7.51 0.23 -17.82
CA GLN A 228 -7.88 1.02 -19.01
C GLN A 228 -9.40 1.22 -19.11
N TYR A 229 -10.19 0.18 -18.81
CA TYR A 229 -11.64 0.31 -18.75
C TYR A 229 -12.07 1.26 -17.62
N LEU A 230 -11.55 1.08 -16.42
CA LEU A 230 -11.84 1.93 -15.26
C LEU A 230 -11.50 3.40 -15.52
N ASN A 231 -10.38 3.69 -16.17
CA ASN A 231 -9.97 5.05 -16.54
C ASN A 231 -10.99 5.77 -17.44
N THR A 232 -11.85 5.03 -18.16
CA THR A 232 -12.97 5.62 -18.93
C THR A 232 -14.21 5.87 -18.07
N LYS A 233 -14.24 5.41 -16.80
CA LYS A 233 -15.43 5.40 -15.94
C LYS A 233 -15.32 6.25 -14.69
N THR A 234 -14.10 6.53 -14.24
CA THR A 234 -13.90 7.23 -12.96
C THR A 234 -12.69 8.15 -12.98
N ASP A 235 -12.77 9.24 -12.22
CA ASP A 235 -11.65 10.12 -11.90
C ASP A 235 -10.95 9.69 -10.57
N ILE A 236 -11.42 8.64 -9.90
CA ILE A 236 -10.76 8.07 -8.72
C ILE A 236 -9.41 7.48 -9.16
N LYS A 237 -8.37 7.72 -8.37
CA LYS A 237 -7.00 7.30 -8.70
C LYS A 237 -6.87 5.79 -8.92
N LEU A 238 -6.19 5.42 -9.99
CA LEU A 238 -5.96 4.04 -10.42
C LEU A 238 -4.49 3.65 -10.25
N VAL A 239 -4.23 2.39 -9.90
CA VAL A 239 -2.89 1.87 -9.62
C VAL A 239 -2.65 0.55 -10.36
N GLN A 240 -1.60 0.53 -11.17
CA GLN A 240 -1.14 -0.69 -11.84
C GLN A 240 -0.27 -1.49 -10.89
N LEU A 241 -0.72 -2.66 -10.48
CA LEU A 241 0.09 -3.62 -9.71
C LEU A 241 1.07 -4.37 -10.62
N VAL A 242 2.26 -4.66 -10.06
CA VAL A 242 3.36 -5.32 -10.79
C VAL A 242 3.95 -6.42 -9.92
N ASP A 243 4.00 -7.66 -10.44
CA ASP A 243 4.44 -8.85 -9.74
C ASP A 243 5.64 -9.54 -10.40
N ALA A 244 6.24 -10.48 -9.71
CA ALA A 244 7.22 -11.44 -10.20
C ALA A 244 7.17 -12.71 -9.33
N ASP A 245 7.70 -13.81 -9.85
CA ASP A 245 7.70 -15.11 -9.16
C ASP A 245 8.67 -15.12 -7.96
N ASP A 246 9.92 -14.71 -8.17
CA ASP A 246 10.97 -14.75 -7.13
C ASP A 246 12.14 -13.80 -7.48
N VAL A 247 13.15 -13.78 -6.61
CA VAL A 247 14.41 -13.03 -6.79
C VAL A 247 15.57 -14.02 -6.94
N ASN A 248 16.22 -14.03 -8.11
CA ASN A 248 17.39 -14.84 -8.38
C ASN A 248 18.60 -14.43 -7.52
N ALA A 249 19.61 -15.31 -7.43
CA ALA A 249 20.81 -15.06 -6.63
C ALA A 249 21.54 -13.75 -7.04
N ASP A 250 21.57 -13.42 -8.31
CA ASP A 250 22.20 -12.20 -8.85
C ASP A 250 21.37 -10.93 -8.68
N GLY A 251 20.16 -11.05 -8.10
CA GLY A 251 19.24 -9.95 -7.88
C GLY A 251 18.30 -9.64 -9.04
N SER A 252 18.39 -10.38 -10.15
CA SER A 252 17.38 -10.32 -11.20
C SER A 252 16.06 -10.95 -10.74
N LEU A 253 14.94 -10.50 -11.31
CA LEU A 253 13.64 -11.07 -11.00
C LEU A 253 13.37 -12.32 -11.85
N SER A 254 12.81 -13.34 -11.21
CA SER A 254 12.26 -14.51 -11.88
C SER A 254 10.88 -14.17 -12.42
N LEU A 255 10.72 -14.22 -13.75
CA LEU A 255 9.47 -13.96 -14.44
C LEU A 255 8.93 -15.28 -15.00
N VAL A 256 8.24 -16.04 -14.14
CA VAL A 256 7.66 -17.34 -14.49
C VAL A 256 6.12 -17.23 -14.37
N ALA A 257 5.41 -17.81 -15.33
CA ALA A 257 3.95 -17.84 -15.32
C ALA A 257 3.42 -18.54 -14.04
N PRO A 258 2.37 -18.04 -13.40
CA PRO A 258 1.47 -16.96 -13.84
C PRO A 258 1.92 -15.54 -13.45
N TYR A 259 3.09 -15.38 -12.81
CA TYR A 259 3.58 -14.12 -12.22
C TYR A 259 4.48 -13.29 -13.17
N ASP A 260 4.60 -13.70 -14.43
CA ASP A 260 5.47 -13.02 -15.40
C ASP A 260 4.77 -11.83 -16.10
N ARG A 261 3.43 -11.83 -16.17
CA ARG A 261 2.64 -10.83 -16.91
C ARG A 261 1.20 -10.72 -16.41
N PRO A 262 0.49 -9.60 -16.72
CA PRO A 262 -0.93 -9.47 -16.48
C PRO A 262 -1.73 -10.60 -17.16
N TYR A 263 -2.71 -11.16 -16.44
CA TYR A 263 -3.43 -12.34 -16.96
C TYR A 263 -4.26 -12.00 -18.20
N ASP A 264 -4.85 -10.82 -18.28
CA ASP A 264 -5.56 -10.34 -19.47
C ASP A 264 -4.67 -10.24 -20.72
N VAL A 265 -3.37 -10.01 -20.53
CA VAL A 265 -2.36 -10.10 -21.60
C VAL A 265 -2.06 -11.56 -21.95
N ALA A 266 -1.88 -12.42 -20.93
CA ALA A 266 -1.56 -13.83 -21.12
C ALA A 266 -2.66 -14.57 -21.93
N VAL A 267 -3.94 -14.40 -21.63
CA VAL A 267 -5.05 -15.06 -22.33
C VAL A 267 -5.20 -14.64 -23.78
N ARG A 268 -4.62 -13.48 -24.17
CA ARG A 268 -4.59 -12.98 -25.55
C ARG A 268 -3.30 -13.32 -26.28
N ASN A 269 -2.46 -14.18 -25.70
CA ASN A 269 -1.09 -14.49 -26.18
C ASN A 269 -0.22 -13.23 -26.36
N GLY A 270 -0.48 -12.17 -25.58
CA GLY A 270 0.31 -10.96 -25.54
C GLY A 270 1.67 -11.21 -24.88
N LYS A 271 2.64 -10.34 -25.17
CA LYS A 271 4.01 -10.51 -24.68
C LYS A 271 4.43 -9.51 -23.61
N LEU A 272 3.60 -8.52 -23.32
CA LEU A 272 3.87 -7.49 -22.31
C LEU A 272 4.02 -8.14 -20.94
N THR A 273 5.19 -8.04 -20.34
CA THR A 273 5.49 -8.57 -18.99
C THR A 273 5.34 -7.49 -17.92
N PHE A 274 5.29 -7.91 -16.66
CA PHE A 274 5.32 -6.96 -15.55
C PHE A 274 6.63 -6.13 -15.53
N ALA A 275 7.77 -6.71 -15.89
CA ALA A 275 9.02 -5.98 -16.00
C ALA A 275 8.98 -4.92 -17.12
N ASP A 276 8.28 -5.18 -18.23
CA ASP A 276 8.09 -4.19 -19.28
C ASP A 276 7.33 -2.97 -18.78
N LEU A 277 6.32 -3.15 -17.90
CA LEU A 277 5.50 -2.06 -17.34
C LEU A 277 6.30 -1.09 -16.47
N VAL A 278 7.38 -1.53 -15.83
CA VAL A 278 8.25 -0.66 -15.01
C VAL A 278 9.50 -0.16 -15.76
N SER A 279 9.65 -0.48 -17.03
CA SER A 279 10.64 0.17 -17.89
C SER A 279 10.25 1.62 -18.17
N ASN A 280 11.19 2.48 -18.60
CA ASN A 280 10.88 3.88 -18.92
C ASN A 280 9.73 4.03 -19.94
N VAL A 281 9.71 3.19 -20.96
CA VAL A 281 8.63 3.18 -21.96
C VAL A 281 7.34 2.66 -21.36
N GLY A 282 7.42 1.61 -20.51
CA GLY A 282 6.28 1.03 -19.81
C GLY A 282 5.64 2.00 -18.85
N LEU A 283 6.43 2.74 -18.05
CA LEU A 283 5.91 3.75 -17.12
C LEU A 283 5.19 4.88 -17.86
N SER A 284 5.73 5.34 -19.00
CA SER A 284 5.02 6.32 -19.86
C SER A 284 3.70 5.76 -20.42
N PHE A 285 3.64 4.46 -20.71
CA PHE A 285 2.40 3.79 -21.12
C PHE A 285 1.43 3.66 -19.95
N VAL A 286 1.89 3.25 -18.75
CA VAL A 286 1.05 3.18 -17.54
C VAL A 286 0.44 4.54 -17.21
N ALA A 287 1.20 5.62 -17.30
CA ALA A 287 0.73 6.98 -17.06
C ALA A 287 -0.43 7.44 -18.00
N THR A 288 -0.71 6.69 -19.07
CA THR A 288 -1.88 6.98 -19.94
C THR A 288 -3.21 6.51 -19.36
N TYR A 289 -3.19 5.62 -18.34
CA TYR A 289 -4.40 5.02 -17.78
C TYR A 289 -4.40 4.84 -16.25
N ALA A 290 -3.29 5.09 -15.58
CA ALA A 290 -3.18 4.99 -14.13
C ALA A 290 -2.41 6.18 -13.55
N ASP A 291 -2.63 6.46 -12.27
CA ASP A 291 -2.01 7.56 -11.52
C ASP A 291 -0.79 7.11 -10.72
N GLY A 292 -0.64 5.80 -10.56
CA GLY A 292 0.47 5.21 -9.82
C GLY A 292 0.75 3.77 -10.17
N ILE A 293 1.85 3.28 -9.63
CA ILE A 293 2.25 1.86 -9.71
C ILE A 293 2.34 1.25 -8.31
N GLY A 294 1.97 -0.03 -8.21
CA GLY A 294 2.12 -0.86 -7.02
C GLY A 294 3.06 -2.04 -7.30
N PRO A 295 4.39 -1.82 -7.33
CA PRO A 295 5.32 -2.90 -7.62
C PRO A 295 5.61 -3.73 -6.38
N TRP A 296 5.80 -5.05 -6.57
CA TRP A 296 6.45 -5.89 -5.58
C TRP A 296 7.83 -5.33 -5.23
N LYS A 297 8.12 -5.21 -3.93
CA LYS A 297 9.28 -4.44 -3.42
C LYS A 297 10.64 -4.76 -4.09
N PRO A 298 10.97 -6.00 -4.56
CA PRO A 298 12.23 -6.26 -5.25
C PRO A 298 12.38 -5.58 -6.61
N TYR A 299 11.31 -5.03 -7.20
CA TYR A 299 11.44 -4.16 -8.38
C TYR A 299 12.13 -2.83 -8.08
N LEU A 300 12.14 -2.40 -6.81
CA LEU A 300 12.64 -1.08 -6.39
C LEU A 300 14.05 -1.13 -5.83
N LEU A 301 14.38 -2.21 -5.10
CA LEU A 301 15.66 -2.39 -4.43
C LEU A 301 16.30 -3.71 -4.85
N LYS A 302 17.46 -3.62 -5.49
CA LYS A 302 18.23 -4.79 -5.89
C LYS A 302 18.99 -5.38 -4.72
N THR A 303 18.93 -6.69 -4.56
CA THR A 303 19.71 -7.44 -3.56
C THR A 303 20.39 -8.65 -4.20
N VAL A 304 21.60 -8.98 -3.77
CA VAL A 304 22.42 -10.08 -4.32
C VAL A 304 22.75 -11.08 -3.22
N ALA A 305 22.58 -12.37 -3.50
CA ALA A 305 23.02 -13.46 -2.64
C ALA A 305 24.49 -13.76 -2.95
N ASP A 306 25.39 -13.47 -2.03
CA ASP A 306 26.83 -13.69 -2.18
C ASP A 306 27.41 -14.73 -1.20
N GLY A 307 26.52 -15.43 -0.47
CA GLY A 307 26.89 -16.52 0.43
C GLY A 307 27.50 -16.09 1.76
N VAL A 308 27.41 -14.80 2.10
CA VAL A 308 27.95 -14.27 3.36
C VAL A 308 26.84 -14.23 4.41
N ASP A 309 27.04 -14.91 5.54
CA ASP A 309 26.19 -14.80 6.74
C ASP A 309 26.40 -13.43 7.37
N ARG A 310 25.43 -12.49 7.15
CA ARG A 310 25.47 -11.13 7.68
C ARG A 310 24.74 -10.96 9.00
N THR A 311 23.80 -11.85 9.25
CA THR A 311 23.06 -11.87 10.53
C THR A 311 23.87 -12.52 11.64
N GLY A 312 24.82 -13.40 11.30
CA GLY A 312 25.65 -14.15 12.26
C GLY A 312 24.90 -15.27 12.97
N ASP A 313 23.76 -15.73 12.42
CA ASP A 313 22.94 -16.80 13.01
C ASP A 313 23.35 -18.21 12.53
N GLY A 314 24.32 -18.29 11.62
CA GLY A 314 24.83 -19.53 11.05
C GLY A 314 24.02 -20.07 9.89
N VAL A 315 23.01 -19.33 9.41
CA VAL A 315 22.17 -19.69 8.26
C VAL A 315 22.27 -18.58 7.21
N VAL A 316 22.64 -18.92 5.99
CA VAL A 316 22.64 -17.97 4.88
C VAL A 316 21.27 -17.99 4.21
N ASP A 317 20.49 -16.95 4.40
CA ASP A 317 19.12 -16.82 3.86
C ASP A 317 18.86 -15.46 3.17
N GLY A 318 17.59 -15.13 2.97
CA GLY A 318 17.18 -13.86 2.35
C GLY A 318 17.64 -12.62 3.10
N LYS A 319 17.77 -12.68 4.42
CA LYS A 319 18.21 -11.56 5.27
C LYS A 319 19.68 -11.22 5.03
N ASP A 320 20.48 -12.22 4.63
CA ASP A 320 21.91 -12.10 4.41
C ASP A 320 22.27 -11.58 3.02
N ARG A 321 21.28 -11.35 2.15
CA ARG A 321 21.53 -10.77 0.84
C ARG A 321 22.15 -9.37 0.97
N ARG A 322 23.11 -9.08 0.12
CA ARG A 322 23.72 -7.76 0.06
C ARG A 322 22.79 -6.81 -0.70
N VAL A 323 22.46 -5.70 -0.08
CA VAL A 323 21.72 -4.62 -0.75
C VAL A 323 22.64 -3.97 -1.79
N ASP A 324 22.17 -3.91 -3.05
CA ASP A 324 22.94 -3.43 -4.21
C ASP A 324 22.44 -2.07 -4.76
N GLY A 325 21.45 -1.47 -4.09
CA GLY A 325 20.95 -0.10 -4.36
C GLY A 325 19.62 -0.04 -5.12
N SER A 326 19.16 1.18 -5.42
CA SER A 326 17.96 1.46 -6.19
C SER A 326 18.07 0.93 -7.62
N THR A 327 16.93 0.46 -8.14
CA THR A 327 16.81 0.07 -9.57
C THR A 327 16.51 1.28 -10.48
N GLY A 328 16.20 2.45 -9.91
CA GLY A 328 15.78 3.64 -10.63
C GLY A 328 14.28 3.68 -11.00
N VAL A 329 13.50 2.67 -10.60
CA VAL A 329 12.05 2.60 -10.93
C VAL A 329 11.27 3.72 -10.25
N ILE A 330 11.60 4.07 -8.99
CA ILE A 330 10.89 5.15 -8.25
C ILE A 330 11.09 6.48 -8.97
N GLU A 331 12.33 6.83 -9.26
CA GLU A 331 12.70 8.09 -9.92
C GLU A 331 12.06 8.20 -11.31
N ASN A 332 12.04 7.08 -12.05
CA ASN A 332 11.42 7.03 -13.37
C ASN A 332 9.89 7.11 -13.31
N ALA A 333 9.25 6.49 -12.30
CA ALA A 333 7.81 6.60 -12.06
C ALA A 333 7.43 8.06 -11.73
N HIS A 334 8.13 8.70 -10.80
CA HIS A 334 7.92 10.10 -10.43
C HIS A 334 8.12 11.05 -11.63
N ALA A 335 9.13 10.79 -12.48
CA ALA A 335 9.35 11.56 -13.70
C ALA A 335 8.18 11.46 -14.71
N ASN A 336 7.39 10.37 -14.65
CA ASN A 336 6.17 10.19 -15.42
C ASN A 336 4.89 10.63 -14.68
N GLY A 337 5.00 11.22 -13.48
CA GLY A 337 3.88 11.65 -12.65
C GLY A 337 3.14 10.51 -11.95
N LEU A 338 3.75 9.32 -11.87
CA LEU A 338 3.19 8.15 -11.21
C LEU A 338 3.71 8.07 -9.77
N PHE A 339 2.82 7.99 -8.78
CA PHE A 339 3.23 7.64 -7.41
C PHE A 339 3.55 6.14 -7.30
N VAL A 340 4.33 5.78 -6.27
CA VAL A 340 4.81 4.41 -6.05
C VAL A 340 4.38 3.91 -4.67
N HIS A 341 3.45 2.94 -4.64
CA HIS A 341 3.04 2.24 -3.42
C HIS A 341 3.49 0.78 -3.50
N THR A 342 4.46 0.39 -2.68
CA THR A 342 5.10 -0.93 -2.78
C THR A 342 4.61 -1.92 -1.72
N TRP A 343 4.64 -3.22 -2.04
CA TRP A 343 4.08 -4.33 -1.25
C TRP A 343 5.00 -5.55 -1.23
N THR A 344 4.90 -6.47 -0.30
CA THR A 344 4.25 -6.38 0.98
C THR A 344 5.31 -6.52 2.05
N PHE A 345 5.31 -5.62 3.02
CA PHE A 345 6.19 -5.70 4.18
C PHE A 345 5.56 -6.54 5.28
N ARG A 346 6.34 -7.45 5.86
CA ARG A 346 5.90 -8.40 6.88
C ARG A 346 6.97 -8.60 7.93
N ASN A 347 6.56 -8.69 9.21
CA ASN A 347 7.49 -8.99 10.29
C ASN A 347 7.89 -10.49 10.32
N ASP A 348 7.06 -11.34 9.74
CA ASP A 348 7.13 -12.80 9.79
C ASP A 348 7.44 -13.44 8.42
N ALA A 349 7.94 -12.69 7.47
CA ALA A 349 8.31 -13.20 6.16
C ALA A 349 9.69 -12.72 5.73
N SER A 350 10.20 -13.31 4.65
CA SER A 350 11.53 -13.01 4.12
C SER A 350 11.72 -11.52 3.85
N MET A 351 12.70 -10.96 4.51
CA MET A 351 13.26 -9.65 4.23
C MET A 351 14.51 -9.87 3.38
N LEU A 352 14.63 -9.16 2.27
CA LEU A 352 15.76 -9.32 1.37
C LEU A 352 16.85 -8.29 1.70
N GLY A 353 17.90 -8.75 2.39
CA GLY A 353 19.03 -7.91 2.80
C GLY A 353 18.80 -7.13 4.11
N TYR A 354 17.81 -7.51 4.89
CA TYR A 354 17.51 -6.89 6.18
C TYR A 354 17.16 -7.95 7.23
N ASP A 355 17.59 -7.73 8.46
CA ASP A 355 17.32 -8.56 9.66
C ASP A 355 16.17 -8.00 10.52
N ASN A 356 15.70 -6.80 10.19
CA ASN A 356 14.70 -6.07 10.96
C ASN A 356 13.64 -5.47 10.02
N PRO A 357 12.35 -5.80 10.18
CA PRO A 357 11.28 -5.36 9.28
C PRO A 357 11.09 -3.83 9.25
N GLN A 358 11.27 -3.14 10.38
CA GLN A 358 11.17 -1.69 10.42
C GLN A 358 12.31 -1.05 9.62
N LYS A 359 13.55 -1.54 9.73
CA LYS A 359 14.69 -1.04 8.94
C LYS A 359 14.52 -1.30 7.45
N GLU A 360 13.93 -2.44 7.07
CA GLU A 360 13.57 -2.69 5.68
C GLU A 360 12.63 -1.59 5.18
N MET A 361 11.50 -1.34 5.88
CA MET A 361 10.54 -0.29 5.52
C MET A 361 11.20 1.09 5.44
N GLU A 362 12.02 1.47 6.45
CA GLU A 362 12.75 2.74 6.45
C GLU A 362 13.65 2.93 5.22
N ALA A 363 14.26 1.86 4.71
CA ALA A 363 15.11 1.94 3.53
C ALA A 363 14.29 2.32 2.29
N TYR A 364 13.13 1.71 2.08
CA TYR A 364 12.23 2.04 0.97
C TYR A 364 11.64 3.45 1.11
N LEU A 365 11.25 3.84 2.32
CA LEU A 365 10.76 5.19 2.61
C LEU A 365 11.80 6.26 2.30
N LYS A 366 13.08 6.02 2.64
CA LYS A 366 14.20 6.92 2.32
C LYS A 366 14.49 7.02 0.82
N MET A 367 14.17 5.97 0.06
CA MET A 367 14.28 5.99 -1.42
C MET A 367 13.18 6.83 -2.08
N GLY A 368 12.10 7.15 -1.37
CA GLY A 368 11.04 8.03 -1.86
C GLY A 368 9.78 7.29 -2.32
N VAL A 369 9.51 6.05 -1.85
CA VAL A 369 8.20 5.44 -2.09
C VAL A 369 7.10 6.29 -1.43
N ASP A 370 5.96 6.44 -2.12
CA ASP A 370 4.84 7.26 -1.68
C ASP A 370 3.94 6.53 -0.67
N GLY A 371 4.07 5.21 -0.59
CA GLY A 371 3.36 4.39 0.39
C GLY A 371 3.87 2.96 0.47
N ILE A 372 3.59 2.33 1.59
CA ILE A 372 3.96 0.95 1.87
C ILE A 372 2.74 0.14 2.29
N PHE A 373 2.57 -1.04 1.70
CA PHE A 373 1.60 -2.05 2.14
C PHE A 373 2.23 -2.94 3.20
N THR A 374 1.61 -3.09 4.35
CA THR A 374 2.11 -3.94 5.42
C THR A 374 1.01 -4.73 6.13
N ASP A 375 1.33 -5.99 6.48
CA ASP A 375 0.48 -6.83 7.34
C ASP A 375 0.57 -6.40 8.82
N PHE A 376 1.60 -5.59 9.19
CA PHE A 376 1.91 -5.13 10.54
C PHE A 376 1.93 -3.59 10.57
N THR A 377 0.75 -3.01 10.68
CA THR A 377 0.53 -1.56 10.57
C THR A 377 1.36 -0.73 11.56
N ASP A 378 1.49 -1.18 12.79
CA ASP A 378 2.28 -0.54 13.84
C ASP A 378 3.77 -0.42 13.47
N THR A 379 4.34 -1.48 12.87
CA THR A 379 5.72 -1.45 12.35
C THR A 379 5.85 -0.44 11.21
N GLY A 380 4.87 -0.40 10.29
CA GLY A 380 4.84 0.60 9.21
C GLY A 380 4.77 2.04 9.73
N VAL A 381 3.90 2.30 10.71
CA VAL A 381 3.77 3.61 11.35
C VAL A 381 5.06 3.99 12.07
N ALA A 382 5.68 3.05 12.79
CA ALA A 382 6.97 3.28 13.45
C ALA A 382 8.08 3.58 12.44
N ALA A 383 8.10 2.90 11.28
CA ALA A 383 9.07 3.15 10.22
C ALA A 383 8.93 4.55 9.62
N VAL A 384 7.70 4.99 9.32
CA VAL A 384 7.45 6.37 8.83
C VAL A 384 7.90 7.40 9.88
N ALA A 385 7.58 7.18 11.15
CA ALA A 385 7.97 8.10 12.24
C ALA A 385 9.50 8.14 12.48
N ALA A 386 10.22 7.05 12.18
CA ALA A 386 11.66 6.94 12.35
C ALA A 386 12.46 7.60 11.21
N VAL A 387 11.86 7.79 10.04
CA VAL A 387 12.49 8.53 8.93
C VAL A 387 12.29 10.03 9.20
N PRO A 388 13.33 10.78 9.59
CA PRO A 388 13.16 12.17 9.94
C PRO A 388 12.68 12.96 8.72
N GLU A 389 11.68 13.81 8.92
CA GLU A 389 11.31 14.80 7.90
C GLU A 389 12.54 15.65 7.56
N PRO A 390 12.76 15.98 6.28
CA PRO A 390 13.87 16.86 5.87
C PRO A 390 13.93 18.18 6.65
N GLN A 391 12.77 18.68 7.11
CA GLN A 391 12.65 19.85 7.99
C GLN A 391 13.38 19.69 9.33
N THR A 392 13.40 18.49 9.91
CA THR A 392 14.05 18.21 11.19
C THR A 392 15.57 18.46 11.11
N TYR A 393 16.18 18.06 9.99
CA TYR A 393 17.61 18.34 9.74
C TYR A 393 17.89 19.83 9.53
N ALA A 394 17.01 20.53 8.78
CA ALA A 394 17.15 21.97 8.55
C ALA A 394 17.00 22.77 9.85
N LEU A 395 16.06 22.41 10.73
CA LEU A 395 15.87 23.01 12.04
C LEU A 395 17.05 22.71 12.96
N LEU A 396 17.56 21.49 12.98
CA LEU A 396 18.74 21.11 13.77
C LEU A 396 19.98 21.89 13.33
N LEU A 397 20.25 21.96 12.03
CA LEU A 397 21.37 22.72 11.48
C LEU A 397 21.22 24.23 11.72
N SER A 398 20.01 24.76 11.60
CA SER A 398 19.73 26.19 11.93
C SER A 398 19.96 26.47 13.40
N GLY A 399 19.47 25.59 14.28
CA GLY A 399 19.68 25.70 15.73
C GLY A 399 21.16 25.66 16.12
N LEU A 400 21.90 24.69 15.55
CA LEU A 400 23.34 24.59 15.74
C LEU A 400 24.09 25.82 15.18
N GLY A 401 23.68 26.36 14.05
CA GLY A 401 24.21 27.60 13.47
C GLY A 401 24.03 28.82 14.40
N VAL A 402 22.85 28.97 14.99
CA VAL A 402 22.54 30.04 15.96
C VAL A 402 23.36 29.88 17.22
N ILE A 403 23.49 28.67 17.77
CA ILE A 403 24.31 28.41 18.98
C ILE A 403 25.80 28.71 18.70
N GLY A 404 26.30 28.27 17.54
CA GLY A 404 27.68 28.54 17.13
C GLY A 404 27.95 30.03 16.94
N TRP A 405 27.00 30.79 16.40
CA TRP A 405 27.10 32.23 16.23
C TRP A 405 27.07 32.98 17.56
N LEU A 406 26.19 32.60 18.49
CA LEU A 406 26.13 33.18 19.84
C LEU A 406 27.41 32.87 20.65
N GLY A 407 27.95 31.65 20.52
CA GLY A 407 29.23 31.27 21.15
C GLY A 407 30.41 32.12 20.67
N ARG A 408 30.48 32.42 19.36
CA ARG A 408 31.51 33.30 18.80
C ARG A 408 31.39 34.75 19.27
N ARG A 409 30.21 35.26 19.55
CA ARG A 409 30.02 36.61 20.12
C ARG A 409 30.51 36.72 21.57
N ARG A 410 30.28 35.66 22.38
CA ARG A 410 30.73 35.64 23.79
C ARG A 410 32.26 35.62 23.93
N ASN A 411 32.99 35.05 22.97
CA ASN A 411 34.45 34.98 23.01
C ASN A 411 35.12 36.22 22.41
N LYS A 412 34.37 37.24 21.97
CA LYS A 412 34.90 38.51 21.46
C LYS A 412 34.55 39.72 22.37
N ALA A 413 33.89 39.49 23.48
CA ALA A 413 33.63 40.46 24.55
C ALA A 413 34.47 40.10 25.78
#